data_568d8d7b80d36e8fd7ea9ce4df998036
#
_entry.id   568d8d7b80d36e8fd7ea9ce4df998036
#
_cell.length_a   1.000
_cell.length_b   1.000
_cell.length_c   1.000
_cell.angle_alpha   90.00
_cell.angle_beta   90.00
_cell.angle_gamma   90.00
#
_symmetry.space_group_name_H-M   'P 1'
#
loop_
_entity.id
_entity.type
_entity.pdbx_description
1 polymer ?
#
loop_
_entity_poly.entity_id
_entity_poly.type
_entity_poly.pdbx_seq_one_letter_code
_entity_poly.pdbx_strand_id
1 'polypeptide(L)'
;MTNSIKDVCEDSQVILLVGSNPEEAHPVMGMRLRQAVERGAKLIVVDPREIGLAKKADIHLKLRPGTNVAFANGMVNVLIQKGLVDREFVEGRTEGFDELAAMVADYTSERVAEICGIDARDLEAAAEMYATAERAPIVYCLGVVEHSTGTEGVMALSNLALAAGKLGRPGCGINPLRGQNNVQGACDMGAGPADFTGYQKVANPEMRAKFEAAWGVELNQAAGLKATECFPAMIDGRIRGLFLFGEDPVRTDPDTGHVIRALESLDFFVCEELFMTETAKYADVILPGRSYAEKEGTFTNTERRVQRVRKAVNGPAGARLDTEVFADIMRRMGYDQPTLTGAQLMDEVASLTPSYAGISHARLDSAAVAGQGLQWPCTGPDHPGTRIMHEGKFSRGLGGYSLAQYRPSAEQPDEEFPLIMMTGRVLAQYNAQAMTGRTEGLN
;
A
#
# COMPACT_ATOMS: atom_id res chain seq x y z
N MET A 1 -6.07 -3.75 1.79
CA MET A 1 -7.32 -4.36 1.24
C MET A 1 -8.43 -4.22 2.26
N THR A 2 -9.65 -3.89 1.83
CA THR A 2 -10.81 -3.90 2.74
C THR A 2 -11.33 -5.32 3.00
N ASN A 3 -11.13 -6.22 2.04
CA ASN A 3 -11.56 -7.62 2.13
C ASN A 3 -10.36 -8.57 2.12
N SER A 4 -10.55 -9.83 2.50
CA SER A 4 -9.48 -10.83 2.42
C SER A 4 -9.23 -11.28 0.98
N ILE A 5 -8.03 -11.81 0.70
CA ILE A 5 -7.72 -12.38 -0.61
C ILE A 5 -8.68 -13.52 -0.96
N LYS A 6 -9.02 -14.33 0.04
CA LYS A 6 -9.98 -15.43 -0.14
C LYS A 6 -11.35 -14.89 -0.56
N ASP A 7 -11.84 -13.88 0.14
CA ASP A 7 -13.13 -13.26 -0.12
C ASP A 7 -13.19 -12.65 -1.54
N VAL A 8 -12.15 -11.87 -1.91
CA VAL A 8 -12.03 -11.26 -3.25
C VAL A 8 -11.99 -12.31 -4.37
N CYS A 9 -11.31 -13.43 -4.16
CA CYS A 9 -11.12 -14.42 -5.22
C CYS A 9 -12.17 -15.53 -5.26
N GLU A 10 -12.78 -15.88 -4.12
CA GLU A 10 -13.72 -17.01 -4.07
C GLU A 10 -15.19 -16.58 -4.14
N ASP A 11 -15.51 -15.41 -3.63
CA ASP A 11 -16.88 -14.93 -3.49
C ASP A 11 -17.31 -13.92 -4.58
N SER A 12 -16.40 -13.39 -5.40
CA SER A 12 -16.72 -12.38 -6.42
C SER A 12 -17.36 -12.97 -7.69
N GLN A 13 -18.26 -12.20 -8.31
CA GLN A 13 -18.90 -12.49 -9.59
C GLN A 13 -18.23 -11.73 -10.75
N VAL A 14 -17.80 -10.49 -10.48
CA VAL A 14 -17.05 -9.64 -11.39
C VAL A 14 -15.84 -9.10 -10.64
N ILE A 15 -14.68 -9.08 -11.27
CA ILE A 15 -13.45 -8.49 -10.70
C ILE A 15 -13.03 -7.34 -11.60
N LEU A 16 -12.93 -6.12 -11.03
CA LEU A 16 -12.35 -4.96 -11.70
C LEU A 16 -10.88 -4.83 -11.28
N LEU A 17 -9.97 -5.19 -12.19
CA LEU A 17 -8.51 -5.15 -12.00
C LEU A 17 -7.93 -3.92 -12.70
N VAL A 18 -7.38 -2.96 -11.93
CA VAL A 18 -6.92 -1.66 -12.44
C VAL A 18 -5.44 -1.46 -12.16
N GLY A 19 -4.65 -1.17 -13.18
CA GLY A 19 -3.23 -0.81 -13.04
C GLY A 19 -2.42 -1.83 -12.24
N SER A 20 -2.62 -3.12 -12.52
CA SER A 20 -2.00 -4.20 -11.77
C SER A 20 -1.71 -5.41 -12.64
N ASN A 21 -0.47 -5.91 -12.58
CA ASN A 21 -0.07 -7.20 -13.15
C ASN A 21 0.27 -8.20 -12.03
N PRO A 22 -0.75 -8.83 -11.41
CA PRO A 22 -0.52 -9.69 -10.25
C PRO A 22 0.20 -11.00 -10.59
N GLU A 23 0.22 -11.44 -11.84
CA GLU A 23 1.00 -12.63 -12.23
C GLU A 23 2.51 -12.40 -12.09
N GLU A 24 2.97 -11.17 -12.27
CA GLU A 24 4.37 -10.77 -12.08
C GLU A 24 4.66 -10.25 -10.66
N ALA A 25 3.80 -9.37 -10.15
CA ALA A 25 4.06 -8.65 -8.90
C ALA A 25 3.53 -9.35 -7.64
N HIS A 26 2.50 -10.18 -7.76
CA HIS A 26 1.78 -10.84 -6.67
C HIS A 26 1.35 -12.25 -7.06
N PRO A 27 2.27 -13.18 -7.34
CA PRO A 27 1.97 -14.44 -8.04
C PRO A 27 0.91 -15.31 -7.35
N VAL A 28 0.85 -15.31 -6.02
CA VAL A 28 -0.22 -16.02 -5.28
C VAL A 28 -1.59 -15.40 -5.56
N MET A 29 -1.68 -14.06 -5.60
CA MET A 29 -2.93 -13.38 -5.97
C MET A 29 -3.27 -13.60 -7.43
N GLY A 30 -2.29 -13.52 -8.33
CA GLY A 30 -2.45 -13.81 -9.76
C GLY A 30 -3.02 -15.21 -10.01
N MET A 31 -2.46 -16.22 -9.35
CA MET A 31 -2.97 -17.60 -9.40
C MET A 31 -4.43 -17.69 -8.93
N ARG A 32 -4.77 -17.06 -7.81
CA ARG A 32 -6.14 -17.09 -7.27
C ARG A 32 -7.14 -16.33 -8.15
N LEU A 33 -6.75 -15.23 -8.78
CA LEU A 33 -7.56 -14.51 -9.75
C LEU A 33 -7.82 -15.37 -11.00
N ARG A 34 -6.80 -16.06 -11.51
CA ARG A 34 -6.99 -17.04 -12.60
C ARG A 34 -8.01 -18.12 -12.23
N GLN A 35 -7.86 -18.70 -11.06
CA GLN A 35 -8.81 -19.70 -10.56
C GLN A 35 -10.24 -19.14 -10.39
N ALA A 36 -10.38 -17.86 -9.99
CA ALA A 36 -11.68 -17.20 -9.91
C ALA A 36 -12.34 -17.11 -11.30
N VAL A 37 -11.59 -16.67 -12.32
CA VAL A 37 -12.05 -16.62 -13.72
C VAL A 37 -12.40 -18.02 -14.25
N GLU A 38 -11.58 -19.03 -13.97
CA GLU A 38 -11.85 -20.42 -14.36
C GLU A 38 -13.12 -21.01 -13.70
N ARG A 39 -13.50 -20.50 -12.53
CA ARG A 39 -14.79 -20.83 -11.86
C ARG A 39 -15.97 -20.01 -12.37
N GLY A 40 -15.76 -19.08 -13.31
CA GLY A 40 -16.82 -18.31 -13.95
C GLY A 40 -16.97 -16.86 -13.47
N ALA A 41 -16.07 -16.34 -12.63
CA ALA A 41 -16.02 -14.92 -12.34
C ALA A 41 -15.65 -14.15 -13.60
N LYS A 42 -16.38 -13.06 -13.89
CA LYS A 42 -16.08 -12.15 -14.98
C LYS A 42 -14.90 -11.26 -14.62
N LEU A 43 -14.10 -10.88 -15.60
CA LEU A 43 -12.90 -10.07 -15.37
C LEU A 43 -12.89 -8.85 -16.30
N ILE A 44 -12.79 -7.68 -15.70
CA ILE A 44 -12.51 -6.40 -16.36
C ILE A 44 -11.06 -6.02 -16.04
N VAL A 45 -10.22 -5.91 -17.05
CA VAL A 45 -8.83 -5.46 -16.90
C VAL A 45 -8.68 -4.05 -17.44
N VAL A 46 -8.11 -3.18 -16.64
CA VAL A 46 -7.82 -1.78 -16.96
C VAL A 46 -6.31 -1.58 -16.83
N ASP A 47 -5.59 -1.78 -17.90
CA ASP A 47 -4.12 -1.70 -17.97
C ASP A 47 -3.69 -1.37 -19.40
N PRO A 48 -2.76 -0.44 -19.63
CA PRO A 48 -2.26 -0.13 -20.97
C PRO A 48 -1.60 -1.34 -21.66
N ARG A 49 -1.11 -2.30 -20.89
CA ARG A 49 -0.44 -3.50 -21.41
C ARG A 49 -1.42 -4.68 -21.49
N GLU A 50 -1.21 -5.52 -22.49
CA GLU A 50 -1.90 -6.82 -22.57
C GLU A 50 -1.20 -7.84 -21.66
N ILE A 51 -1.44 -7.72 -20.33
CA ILE A 51 -0.94 -8.65 -19.32
C ILE A 51 -1.60 -10.03 -19.46
N GLY A 52 -1.04 -11.04 -18.77
CA GLY A 52 -1.55 -12.42 -18.87
C GLY A 52 -3.03 -12.55 -18.53
N LEU A 53 -3.50 -11.86 -17.49
CA LEU A 53 -4.91 -11.82 -17.11
C LEU A 53 -5.79 -11.07 -18.14
N ALA A 54 -5.26 -10.07 -18.85
CA ALA A 54 -6.01 -9.36 -19.90
C ALA A 54 -6.43 -10.30 -21.05
N LYS A 55 -5.62 -11.33 -21.36
CA LYS A 55 -5.96 -12.35 -22.35
C LYS A 55 -7.14 -13.24 -21.96
N LYS A 56 -7.54 -13.20 -20.68
CA LYS A 56 -8.67 -13.96 -20.13
C LYS A 56 -9.83 -13.04 -19.73
N ALA A 57 -9.66 -11.72 -19.88
CA ALA A 57 -10.66 -10.74 -19.50
C ALA A 57 -11.87 -10.76 -20.43
N ASP A 58 -13.05 -10.54 -19.88
CA ASP A 58 -14.28 -10.27 -20.64
C ASP A 58 -14.21 -8.88 -21.30
N ILE A 59 -13.57 -7.92 -20.63
CA ILE A 59 -13.33 -6.56 -21.14
C ILE A 59 -11.89 -6.14 -20.77
N HIS A 60 -11.14 -5.66 -21.77
CA HIS A 60 -9.81 -5.09 -21.57
C HIS A 60 -9.78 -3.63 -22.06
N LEU A 61 -9.68 -2.69 -21.12
CA LEU A 61 -9.56 -1.26 -21.36
C LEU A 61 -8.09 -0.83 -21.32
N LYS A 62 -7.51 -0.56 -22.48
CA LYS A 62 -6.10 -0.13 -22.64
C LYS A 62 -5.97 1.38 -22.43
N LEU A 63 -6.06 1.85 -21.19
CA LEU A 63 -6.00 3.28 -20.91
C LEU A 63 -4.65 3.89 -21.31
N ARG A 64 -4.67 5.14 -21.78
CA ARG A 64 -3.45 5.96 -21.78
C ARG A 64 -2.94 6.13 -20.34
N PRO A 65 -1.61 5.99 -20.09
CA PRO A 65 -1.04 6.21 -18.78
C PRO A 65 -1.43 7.59 -18.20
N GLY A 66 -1.74 7.65 -16.91
CA GLY A 66 -2.13 8.89 -16.22
C GLY A 66 -3.62 9.24 -16.29
N THR A 67 -4.48 8.44 -16.93
CA THR A 67 -5.91 8.76 -17.11
C THR A 67 -6.86 8.02 -16.15
N ASN A 68 -6.35 7.41 -15.09
CA ASN A 68 -7.13 6.63 -14.13
C ASN A 68 -8.30 7.41 -13.50
N VAL A 69 -8.10 8.71 -13.19
CA VAL A 69 -9.13 9.57 -12.61
C VAL A 69 -10.28 9.77 -13.60
N ALA A 70 -9.96 10.06 -14.87
CA ALA A 70 -10.99 10.25 -15.91
C ALA A 70 -11.78 8.94 -16.11
N PHE A 71 -11.10 7.80 -16.17
CA PHE A 71 -11.73 6.49 -16.26
C PHE A 71 -12.72 6.25 -15.11
N ALA A 72 -12.28 6.39 -13.86
CA ALA A 72 -13.12 6.13 -12.69
C ALA A 72 -14.32 7.10 -12.61
N ASN A 73 -14.11 8.39 -12.91
CA ASN A 73 -15.19 9.38 -12.98
C ASN A 73 -16.19 9.06 -14.10
N GLY A 74 -15.69 8.58 -15.26
CA GLY A 74 -16.55 8.12 -16.35
C GLY A 74 -17.40 6.92 -15.97
N MET A 75 -16.82 5.96 -15.27
CA MET A 75 -17.58 4.82 -14.72
C MET A 75 -18.72 5.32 -13.80
N VAL A 76 -18.43 6.25 -12.89
CA VAL A 76 -19.45 6.84 -12.00
C VAL A 76 -20.52 7.59 -12.79
N ASN A 77 -20.14 8.38 -13.81
CA ASN A 77 -21.09 9.06 -14.69
C ASN A 77 -22.05 8.07 -15.36
N VAL A 78 -21.52 6.96 -15.93
CA VAL A 78 -22.35 5.90 -16.53
C VAL A 78 -23.32 5.31 -15.53
N LEU A 79 -22.88 5.02 -14.29
CA LEU A 79 -23.77 4.53 -13.23
C LEU A 79 -24.95 5.49 -12.99
N ILE A 80 -24.66 6.79 -12.94
CA ILE A 80 -25.69 7.83 -12.75
C ILE A 80 -26.66 7.87 -13.93
N GLN A 81 -26.13 7.96 -15.16
CA GLN A 81 -26.94 8.08 -16.39
C GLN A 81 -27.84 6.86 -16.61
N LYS A 82 -27.37 5.67 -16.26
CA LYS A 82 -28.12 4.41 -16.45
C LYS A 82 -28.94 4.00 -15.20
N GLY A 83 -28.95 4.81 -14.12
CA GLY A 83 -29.69 4.50 -12.90
C GLY A 83 -29.16 3.30 -12.14
N LEU A 84 -27.84 3.01 -12.24
CA LEU A 84 -27.16 1.87 -11.64
C LEU A 84 -26.51 2.18 -10.28
N VAL A 85 -26.69 3.39 -9.76
CA VAL A 85 -26.23 3.80 -8.43
C VAL A 85 -27.02 3.02 -7.37
N ASP A 86 -26.32 2.45 -6.38
CA ASP A 86 -26.98 1.82 -5.21
C ASP A 86 -27.49 2.93 -4.28
N ARG A 87 -28.73 3.38 -4.54
CA ARG A 87 -29.33 4.51 -3.82
C ARG A 87 -29.50 4.24 -2.33
N GLU A 88 -29.88 3.02 -1.95
CA GLU A 88 -30.04 2.65 -0.55
C GLU A 88 -28.71 2.77 0.20
N PHE A 89 -27.63 2.27 -0.39
CA PHE A 89 -26.29 2.39 0.18
C PHE A 89 -25.82 3.84 0.24
N VAL A 90 -26.00 4.60 -0.83
CA VAL A 90 -25.56 6.00 -0.92
C VAL A 90 -26.27 6.84 0.14
N GLU A 91 -27.59 6.77 0.22
CA GLU A 91 -28.40 7.56 1.16
C GLU A 91 -28.19 7.14 2.62
N GLY A 92 -28.01 5.83 2.87
CA GLY A 92 -27.88 5.28 4.22
C GLY A 92 -26.46 5.34 4.79
N ARG A 93 -25.42 5.40 3.94
CA ARG A 93 -24.02 5.18 4.36
C ARG A 93 -23.02 6.21 3.89
N THR A 94 -23.41 7.17 3.05
CA THR A 94 -22.46 8.14 2.48
C THR A 94 -22.94 9.58 2.63
N GLU A 95 -22.03 10.52 2.34
CA GLU A 95 -22.27 11.97 2.32
C GLU A 95 -21.53 12.61 1.14
N GLY A 96 -22.09 13.67 0.54
CA GLY A 96 -21.46 14.43 -0.57
C GLY A 96 -21.67 13.79 -1.95
N PHE A 97 -22.71 12.98 -2.14
CA PHE A 97 -22.99 12.36 -3.45
C PHE A 97 -23.45 13.35 -4.52
N ASP A 98 -24.22 14.35 -4.15
CA ASP A 98 -24.76 15.34 -5.12
C ASP A 98 -23.63 16.21 -5.70
N GLU A 99 -22.65 16.57 -4.89
CA GLU A 99 -21.45 17.29 -5.32
C GLU A 99 -20.60 16.41 -6.26
N LEU A 100 -20.45 15.12 -5.94
CA LEU A 100 -19.79 14.19 -6.84
C LEU A 100 -20.55 14.07 -8.16
N ALA A 101 -21.87 13.89 -8.12
CA ALA A 101 -22.71 13.76 -9.32
C ALA A 101 -22.59 15.00 -10.22
N ALA A 102 -22.60 16.19 -9.64
CA ALA A 102 -22.38 17.44 -10.36
C ALA A 102 -20.97 17.50 -11.00
N MET A 103 -19.93 17.10 -10.26
CA MET A 103 -18.55 17.09 -10.75
C MET A 103 -18.34 16.11 -11.89
N VAL A 104 -18.91 14.89 -11.81
CA VAL A 104 -18.73 13.86 -12.86
C VAL A 104 -19.67 14.04 -14.05
N ALA A 105 -20.60 14.98 -14.04
CA ALA A 105 -21.55 15.19 -15.14
C ALA A 105 -20.85 15.43 -16.50
N ASP A 106 -19.71 16.08 -16.47
CA ASP A 106 -18.88 16.35 -17.65
C ASP A 106 -18.04 15.15 -18.15
N TYR A 107 -17.97 14.06 -17.39
CA TYR A 107 -17.22 12.86 -17.77
C TYR A 107 -18.10 11.88 -18.56
N THR A 108 -18.68 12.39 -19.69
CA THR A 108 -19.47 11.52 -20.59
C THR A 108 -18.60 10.40 -21.17
N SER A 109 -19.25 9.33 -21.62
CA SER A 109 -18.54 8.17 -22.21
C SER A 109 -17.63 8.58 -23.38
N GLU A 110 -18.07 9.52 -24.23
CA GLU A 110 -17.32 10.03 -25.38
C GLU A 110 -16.10 10.85 -24.92
N ARG A 111 -16.29 11.76 -23.97
CA ARG A 111 -15.16 12.57 -23.43
C ARG A 111 -14.12 11.70 -22.74
N VAL A 112 -14.56 10.71 -21.98
CA VAL A 112 -13.63 9.77 -21.31
C VAL A 112 -12.94 8.89 -22.34
N ALA A 113 -13.64 8.44 -23.38
CA ALA A 113 -13.04 7.68 -24.48
C ALA A 113 -11.92 8.49 -25.18
N GLU A 114 -12.13 9.78 -25.41
CA GLU A 114 -11.10 10.67 -25.98
C GLU A 114 -9.90 10.84 -25.04
N ILE A 115 -10.12 11.11 -23.75
CA ILE A 115 -9.06 11.29 -22.76
C ILE A 115 -8.26 10.00 -22.58
N CYS A 116 -8.96 8.88 -22.39
CA CYS A 116 -8.35 7.60 -22.03
C CYS A 116 -7.84 6.81 -23.25
N GLY A 117 -8.30 7.12 -24.46
CA GLY A 117 -7.94 6.38 -25.66
C GLY A 117 -8.60 5.00 -25.76
N ILE A 118 -9.84 4.87 -25.28
CA ILE A 118 -10.63 3.63 -25.25
C ILE A 118 -11.95 3.82 -26.05
N ASP A 119 -12.67 2.73 -26.31
CA ASP A 119 -14.02 2.82 -26.88
C ASP A 119 -15.04 3.21 -25.79
N ALA A 120 -15.91 4.17 -26.08
CA ALA A 120 -16.96 4.60 -25.15
C ALA A 120 -17.92 3.46 -24.79
N ARG A 121 -18.22 2.57 -25.72
CA ARG A 121 -19.08 1.39 -25.49
C ARG A 121 -18.43 0.37 -24.56
N ASP A 122 -17.12 0.21 -24.63
CA ASP A 122 -16.39 -0.68 -23.70
C ASP A 122 -16.38 -0.11 -22.28
N LEU A 123 -16.25 1.22 -22.12
CA LEU A 123 -16.41 1.89 -20.82
C LEU A 123 -17.81 1.65 -20.25
N GLU A 124 -18.86 1.85 -21.05
CA GLU A 124 -20.25 1.62 -20.62
C GLU A 124 -20.50 0.16 -20.23
N ALA A 125 -20.04 -0.78 -21.07
CA ALA A 125 -20.17 -2.21 -20.79
C ALA A 125 -19.44 -2.62 -19.50
N ALA A 126 -18.25 -2.05 -19.26
CA ALA A 126 -17.51 -2.28 -18.02
C ALA A 126 -18.25 -1.73 -16.79
N ALA A 127 -18.81 -0.51 -16.91
CA ALA A 127 -19.58 0.11 -15.82
C ALA A 127 -20.85 -0.69 -15.50
N GLU A 128 -21.60 -1.11 -16.50
CA GLU A 128 -22.79 -1.96 -16.35
C GLU A 128 -22.44 -3.31 -15.71
N MET A 129 -21.41 -4.00 -16.24
CA MET A 129 -20.97 -5.29 -15.71
C MET A 129 -20.55 -5.19 -14.24
N TYR A 130 -19.82 -4.14 -13.88
CA TYR A 130 -19.38 -3.91 -12.50
C TYR A 130 -20.55 -3.61 -11.57
N ALA A 131 -21.43 -2.70 -11.97
CA ALA A 131 -22.52 -2.20 -11.12
C ALA A 131 -23.62 -3.25 -10.90
N THR A 132 -24.00 -3.99 -11.95
CA THR A 132 -25.10 -4.98 -11.89
C THR A 132 -24.73 -6.26 -11.15
N ALA A 133 -23.43 -6.60 -11.05
CA ALA A 133 -23.00 -7.72 -10.25
C ALA A 133 -23.26 -7.45 -8.75
N GLU A 134 -23.78 -8.42 -8.01
CA GLU A 134 -23.96 -8.31 -6.57
C GLU A 134 -22.61 -8.19 -5.84
N ARG A 135 -21.61 -8.97 -6.27
CA ARG A 135 -20.27 -9.05 -5.67
C ARG A 135 -19.21 -8.71 -6.71
N ALA A 136 -18.67 -7.50 -6.58
CA ALA A 136 -17.66 -6.96 -7.49
C ALA A 136 -16.59 -6.16 -6.72
N PRO A 137 -15.42 -6.75 -6.42
CA PRO A 137 -14.30 -6.02 -5.84
C PRO A 137 -13.56 -5.19 -6.91
N ILE A 138 -12.98 -4.09 -6.47
CA ILE A 138 -11.90 -3.40 -7.19
C ILE A 138 -10.57 -3.89 -6.63
N VAL A 139 -9.69 -4.35 -7.50
CA VAL A 139 -8.31 -4.74 -7.19
C VAL A 139 -7.38 -3.82 -7.98
N TYR A 140 -6.45 -3.16 -7.32
CA TYR A 140 -5.54 -2.22 -7.97
C TYR A 140 -4.13 -2.25 -7.39
N CYS A 141 -3.16 -1.68 -8.12
CA CYS A 141 -1.77 -1.58 -7.66
C CYS A 141 -1.11 -0.29 -8.15
N LEU A 142 0.20 -0.30 -8.31
CA LEU A 142 1.05 0.86 -8.60
C LEU A 142 0.67 1.60 -9.89
N GLY A 143 0.08 0.93 -10.90
CA GLY A 143 -0.42 1.58 -12.11
C GLY A 143 -1.54 2.60 -11.89
N VAL A 144 -2.15 2.62 -10.69
CA VAL A 144 -3.05 3.69 -10.25
C VAL A 144 -2.32 4.72 -9.39
N VAL A 145 -1.37 4.28 -8.58
CA VAL A 145 -0.80 5.05 -7.46
C VAL A 145 0.47 5.82 -7.84
N GLU A 146 1.31 5.27 -8.72
CA GLU A 146 2.58 5.90 -9.14
C GLU A 146 2.39 6.92 -10.27
N HIS A 147 1.53 7.89 -10.01
CA HIS A 147 1.29 9.08 -10.83
C HIS A 147 1.28 10.31 -9.97
N SER A 148 1.51 11.49 -10.55
CA SER A 148 1.34 12.77 -9.85
C SER A 148 -0.08 12.96 -9.30
N THR A 149 -1.07 12.27 -9.87
CA THR A 149 -2.48 12.21 -9.46
C THR A 149 -2.85 10.86 -8.84
N GLY A 150 -1.89 10.13 -8.27
CA GLY A 150 -2.14 8.78 -7.74
C GLY A 150 -3.11 8.74 -6.57
N THR A 151 -3.05 9.72 -5.67
CA THR A 151 -4.00 9.85 -4.57
C THR A 151 -5.42 10.07 -5.09
N GLU A 152 -5.60 10.97 -6.04
CA GLU A 152 -6.88 11.24 -6.70
C GLU A 152 -7.39 10.02 -7.46
N GLY A 153 -6.50 9.22 -8.06
CA GLY A 153 -6.85 7.95 -8.71
C GLY A 153 -7.48 6.94 -7.74
N VAL A 154 -6.89 6.79 -6.55
CA VAL A 154 -7.45 5.93 -5.50
C VAL A 154 -8.76 6.48 -4.96
N MET A 155 -8.88 7.79 -4.77
CA MET A 155 -10.10 8.45 -4.34
C MET A 155 -11.24 8.25 -5.36
N ALA A 156 -10.96 8.39 -6.65
CA ALA A 156 -11.94 8.19 -7.72
C ALA A 156 -12.42 6.72 -7.81
N LEU A 157 -11.52 5.74 -7.64
CA LEU A 157 -11.92 4.33 -7.54
C LEU A 157 -12.74 4.05 -6.27
N SER A 158 -12.45 4.74 -5.17
CA SER A 158 -13.25 4.65 -3.94
C SER A 158 -14.64 5.24 -4.13
N ASN A 159 -14.77 6.38 -4.84
CA ASN A 159 -16.06 6.95 -5.23
C ASN A 159 -16.89 5.97 -6.05
N LEU A 160 -16.27 5.28 -7.01
CA LEU A 160 -16.95 4.26 -7.82
C LEU A 160 -17.50 3.12 -6.94
N ALA A 161 -16.68 2.62 -6.01
CA ALA A 161 -17.09 1.55 -5.10
C ALA A 161 -18.21 1.98 -4.14
N LEU A 162 -18.17 3.24 -3.66
CA LEU A 162 -19.22 3.82 -2.82
C LEU A 162 -20.52 4.01 -3.61
N ALA A 163 -20.47 4.60 -4.82
CA ALA A 163 -21.64 4.82 -5.66
C ALA A 163 -22.34 3.52 -6.08
N ALA A 164 -21.55 2.44 -6.31
CA ALA A 164 -22.07 1.13 -6.64
C ALA A 164 -22.42 0.27 -5.39
N GLY A 165 -22.26 0.78 -4.16
CA GLY A 165 -22.54 0.04 -2.93
C GLY A 165 -21.63 -1.18 -2.71
N LYS A 166 -20.40 -1.20 -3.23
CA LYS A 166 -19.49 -2.36 -3.22
C LYS A 166 -18.48 -2.30 -2.07
N LEU A 167 -18.91 -1.90 -0.87
CA LEU A 167 -18.08 -1.84 0.34
C LEU A 167 -18.78 -2.46 1.56
N GLY A 168 -17.99 -3.10 2.44
CA GLY A 168 -18.47 -3.66 3.68
C GLY A 168 -19.36 -4.90 3.51
N ARG A 169 -19.16 -5.66 2.46
CA ARG A 169 -19.87 -6.92 2.19
C ARG A 169 -18.95 -7.94 1.48
N PRO A 170 -19.28 -9.25 1.55
CA PRO A 170 -18.49 -10.31 0.91
C PRO A 170 -18.33 -10.11 -0.59
N GLY A 171 -17.18 -10.51 -1.13
CA GLY A 171 -16.89 -10.47 -2.56
C GLY A 171 -16.84 -9.06 -3.16
N CYS A 172 -16.64 -8.03 -2.34
CA CYS A 172 -16.60 -6.61 -2.74
C CYS A 172 -15.32 -5.95 -2.24
N GLY A 173 -15.33 -4.61 -2.16
CA GLY A 173 -14.29 -3.83 -1.51
C GLY A 173 -13.30 -3.15 -2.44
N ILE A 174 -12.47 -2.30 -1.82
CA ILE A 174 -11.30 -1.64 -2.41
C ILE A 174 -10.05 -2.39 -1.93
N ASN A 175 -9.33 -2.98 -2.86
CA ASN A 175 -8.32 -3.98 -2.55
C ASN A 175 -6.97 -3.63 -3.18
N PRO A 176 -6.19 -2.68 -2.58
CA PRO A 176 -4.82 -2.42 -3.02
C PRO A 176 -3.93 -3.64 -2.82
N LEU A 177 -3.15 -4.01 -3.83
CA LEU A 177 -2.10 -5.01 -3.72
C LEU A 177 -0.79 -4.31 -3.36
N ARG A 178 -0.30 -4.53 -2.15
CA ARG A 178 0.97 -3.98 -1.68
C ARG A 178 2.12 -4.72 -2.33
N GLY A 179 3.13 -3.98 -2.82
CA GLY A 179 4.24 -4.56 -3.59
C GLY A 179 5.31 -5.24 -2.73
N GLN A 180 5.83 -4.53 -1.75
CA GLN A 180 6.96 -5.02 -0.94
C GLN A 180 6.50 -5.98 0.15
N ASN A 181 7.38 -6.95 0.47
CA ASN A 181 7.18 -7.81 1.62
C ASN A 181 7.12 -6.98 2.91
N ASN A 182 6.10 -7.21 3.71
CA ASN A 182 5.86 -6.53 4.99
C ASN A 182 5.69 -5.00 4.92
N VAL A 183 5.48 -4.39 3.74
CA VAL A 183 5.23 -2.94 3.67
C VAL A 183 3.96 -2.54 4.43
N GLN A 184 2.96 -3.41 4.49
CA GLN A 184 1.78 -3.19 5.32
C GLN A 184 2.17 -3.14 6.81
N GLY A 185 2.98 -4.08 7.28
CA GLY A 185 3.45 -4.11 8.66
C GLY A 185 4.34 -2.92 9.01
N ALA A 186 5.21 -2.48 8.12
CA ALA A 186 6.01 -1.28 8.32
C ALA A 186 5.12 -0.04 8.53
N CYS A 187 4.10 0.15 7.69
CA CYS A 187 3.12 1.24 7.88
C CYS A 187 2.34 1.08 9.18
N ASP A 188 1.90 -0.12 9.52
CA ASP A 188 1.13 -0.40 10.73
C ASP A 188 1.94 -0.09 12.01
N MET A 189 3.25 -0.27 11.95
CA MET A 189 4.18 -0.01 13.05
C MET A 189 4.66 1.45 13.13
N GLY A 190 4.16 2.33 12.27
CA GLY A 190 4.52 3.74 12.29
C GLY A 190 5.87 4.05 11.62
N ALA A 191 6.33 3.23 10.68
CA ALA A 191 7.51 3.52 9.87
C ALA A 191 7.22 4.63 8.83
N GLY A 192 6.71 5.74 9.30
CA GLY A 192 6.39 6.93 8.52
C GLY A 192 6.47 8.17 9.40
N PRO A 193 6.72 9.35 8.82
CA PRO A 193 7.05 10.55 9.60
C PRO A 193 5.87 11.12 10.40
N ALA A 194 4.64 10.70 10.11
CA ALA A 194 3.43 11.32 10.65
C ALA A 194 2.64 10.43 11.63
N ASP A 195 3.04 9.18 11.81
CA ASP A 195 2.22 8.18 12.49
C ASP A 195 3.00 7.40 13.55
N PHE A 196 2.38 7.19 14.70
CA PHE A 196 2.69 6.11 15.63
C PHE A 196 2.07 4.79 15.13
N THR A 197 2.25 3.70 15.87
CA THR A 197 1.65 2.40 15.57
C THR A 197 0.14 2.51 15.37
N GLY A 198 -0.38 1.80 14.35
CA GLY A 198 -1.82 1.80 14.03
C GLY A 198 -2.35 3.12 13.47
N TYR A 199 -1.50 3.89 12.78
CA TYR A 199 -1.86 5.15 12.11
C TYR A 199 -2.32 6.27 13.06
N GLN A 200 -1.90 6.23 14.31
CA GLN A 200 -2.19 7.26 15.32
C GLN A 200 -1.30 8.48 15.04
N LYS A 201 -1.91 9.64 14.82
CA LYS A 201 -1.19 10.81 14.31
C LYS A 201 -0.28 11.45 15.36
N VAL A 202 0.99 11.65 15.03
CA VAL A 202 2.00 12.36 15.86
C VAL A 202 1.52 13.77 16.22
N ALA A 203 0.90 14.47 15.27
CA ALA A 203 0.38 15.82 15.49
C ALA A 203 -0.86 15.87 16.41
N ASN A 204 -1.50 14.74 16.73
CA ASN A 204 -2.64 14.71 17.65
C ASN A 204 -2.13 14.71 19.09
N PRO A 205 -2.47 15.75 19.92
CA PRO A 205 -1.97 15.87 21.29
C PRO A 205 -2.37 14.70 22.21
N GLU A 206 -3.58 14.15 22.03
CA GLU A 206 -4.07 13.03 22.84
C GLU A 206 -3.29 11.75 22.52
N MET A 207 -3.06 11.47 21.24
CA MET A 207 -2.27 10.31 20.84
C MET A 207 -0.83 10.46 21.31
N ARG A 208 -0.22 11.62 21.15
CA ARG A 208 1.14 11.89 21.62
C ARG A 208 1.26 11.68 23.13
N ALA A 209 0.38 12.26 23.93
CA ALA A 209 0.39 12.12 25.40
C ALA A 209 0.31 10.66 25.85
N LYS A 210 -0.43 9.82 25.11
CA LYS A 210 -0.50 8.38 25.38
C LYS A 210 0.85 7.70 25.21
N PHE A 211 1.58 7.99 24.12
CA PHE A 211 2.91 7.42 23.87
C PHE A 211 3.97 8.02 24.78
N GLU A 212 3.91 9.31 25.13
CA GLU A 212 4.78 9.96 26.10
C GLU A 212 4.64 9.32 27.49
N ALA A 213 3.42 9.04 27.92
CA ALA A 213 3.15 8.36 29.17
C ALA A 213 3.70 6.92 29.20
N ALA A 214 3.60 6.21 28.06
CA ALA A 214 4.09 4.83 27.95
C ALA A 214 5.62 4.75 27.90
N TRP A 215 6.28 5.69 27.21
CA TRP A 215 7.72 5.68 27.01
C TRP A 215 8.50 6.55 28.00
N GLY A 216 7.82 7.39 28.76
CA GLY A 216 8.44 8.24 29.79
C GLY A 216 9.33 9.35 29.21
N VAL A 217 9.09 9.80 28.00
CA VAL A 217 9.86 10.84 27.28
C VAL A 217 8.92 11.82 26.61
N GLU A 218 9.38 13.07 26.46
CA GLU A 218 8.70 14.06 25.63
C GLU A 218 8.96 13.77 24.15
N LEU A 219 7.89 13.83 23.33
CA LEU A 219 7.95 13.53 21.91
C LEU A 219 7.77 14.79 21.06
N ASN A 220 8.31 14.76 19.85
CA ASN A 220 8.15 15.85 18.89
C ASN A 220 6.66 16.05 18.56
N GLN A 221 6.25 17.32 18.51
CA GLN A 221 4.86 17.72 18.24
C GLN A 221 4.51 17.76 16.76
N ALA A 222 5.51 17.86 15.89
CA ALA A 222 5.33 17.91 14.46
C ALA A 222 5.69 16.56 13.81
N ALA A 223 5.02 16.25 12.70
CA ALA A 223 5.44 15.18 11.82
C ALA A 223 6.86 15.42 11.29
N GLY A 224 7.63 14.34 11.11
CA GLY A 224 8.92 14.41 10.43
C GLY A 224 8.80 14.69 8.94
N LEU A 225 9.93 14.87 8.27
CA LEU A 225 10.01 15.06 6.82
C LEU A 225 9.76 13.75 6.08
N LYS A 226 9.14 13.82 4.91
CA LYS A 226 9.04 12.71 3.98
C LYS A 226 10.40 12.45 3.31
N ALA A 227 10.64 11.25 2.79
CA ALA A 227 11.91 10.89 2.16
C ALA A 227 12.34 11.91 1.08
N THR A 228 11.42 12.31 0.20
CA THR A 228 11.69 13.31 -0.84
C THR A 228 11.98 14.72 -0.31
N GLU A 229 11.59 15.03 0.93
CA GLU A 229 11.87 16.30 1.62
C GLU A 229 13.21 16.25 2.37
N CYS A 230 13.68 15.03 2.70
CA CYS A 230 14.93 14.85 3.43
C CYS A 230 16.16 15.24 2.60
N PHE A 231 16.21 14.88 1.31
CA PHE A 231 17.38 15.18 0.47
C PHE A 231 17.64 16.69 0.32
N PRO A 232 16.67 17.55 -0.02
CA PRO A 232 16.87 18.99 0.03
C PRO A 232 17.28 19.50 1.41
N ALA A 233 16.70 18.91 2.49
CA ALA A 233 17.02 19.31 3.85
C ALA A 233 18.45 18.92 4.30
N MET A 234 19.04 17.87 3.71
CA MET A 234 20.45 17.54 3.87
C MET A 234 21.34 18.58 3.18
N ILE A 235 21.03 18.91 1.93
CA ILE A 235 21.80 19.87 1.13
C ILE A 235 21.80 21.27 1.77
N ASP A 236 20.68 21.70 2.34
CA ASP A 236 20.58 23.01 3.02
C ASP A 236 21.04 22.99 4.50
N GLY A 237 21.53 21.84 4.99
CA GLY A 237 22.11 21.69 6.33
C GLY A 237 21.10 21.59 7.47
N ARG A 238 19.81 21.49 7.22
CA ARG A 238 18.78 21.21 8.26
C ARG A 238 18.87 19.79 8.80
N ILE A 239 19.27 18.82 7.96
CA ILE A 239 19.63 17.47 8.37
C ILE A 239 21.15 17.34 8.26
N ARG A 240 21.81 17.06 9.37
CA ARG A 240 23.27 16.94 9.47
C ARG A 240 23.74 15.52 9.74
N GLY A 241 22.84 14.64 10.24
CA GLY A 241 23.13 13.24 10.49
C GLY A 241 22.00 12.35 9.96
N LEU A 242 22.36 11.18 9.45
CA LEU A 242 21.43 10.18 8.93
C LEU A 242 21.73 8.81 9.52
N PHE A 243 20.70 8.12 9.99
CA PHE A 243 20.70 6.68 10.17
C PHE A 243 19.79 6.07 9.11
N LEU A 244 20.36 5.37 8.15
CA LEU A 244 19.65 4.68 7.08
C LEU A 244 19.54 3.20 7.41
N PHE A 245 18.33 2.66 7.28
CA PHE A 245 18.03 1.29 7.64
C PHE A 245 17.36 0.54 6.47
N GLY A 246 18.10 -0.37 5.85
CA GLY A 246 17.60 -1.29 4.83
C GLY A 246 17.12 -0.63 3.54
N GLU A 247 17.77 0.43 3.08
CA GLU A 247 17.42 1.19 1.88
C GLU A 247 18.66 1.53 1.02
N ASP A 248 18.46 1.63 -0.31
CA ASP A 248 19.53 1.98 -1.27
C ASP A 248 19.11 3.16 -2.17
N PRO A 249 18.89 4.38 -1.61
CA PRO A 249 18.35 5.52 -2.36
C PRO A 249 19.22 5.96 -3.54
N VAL A 250 20.52 5.76 -3.53
CA VAL A 250 21.40 6.02 -4.69
C VAL A 250 20.97 5.20 -5.91
N ARG A 251 20.37 4.00 -5.68
CA ARG A 251 19.88 3.13 -6.75
C ARG A 251 18.38 3.27 -6.99
N THR A 252 17.60 3.59 -5.97
CA THR A 252 16.13 3.50 -6.04
C THR A 252 15.45 4.83 -6.36
N ASP A 253 16.07 5.95 -6.01
CA ASP A 253 15.48 7.26 -6.24
C ASP A 253 15.82 7.82 -7.63
N PRO A 254 14.93 8.60 -8.24
CA PRO A 254 15.02 8.95 -9.66
C PRO A 254 16.16 9.91 -10.01
N ASP A 255 16.56 10.81 -9.10
CA ASP A 255 17.68 11.74 -9.31
C ASP A 255 18.91 11.31 -8.49
N THR A 256 19.63 10.32 -9.00
CA THR A 256 20.85 9.79 -8.36
C THR A 256 21.86 10.89 -8.03
N GLY A 257 22.07 11.87 -8.92
CA GLY A 257 23.02 12.97 -8.68
C GLY A 257 22.58 13.87 -7.51
N HIS A 258 21.28 14.11 -7.37
CA HIS A 258 20.73 14.85 -6.23
C HIS A 258 20.90 14.08 -4.91
N VAL A 259 20.60 12.78 -4.92
CA VAL A 259 20.78 11.91 -3.75
C VAL A 259 22.25 11.88 -3.29
N ILE A 260 23.19 11.69 -4.21
CA ILE A 260 24.62 11.67 -3.88
C ILE A 260 25.04 12.98 -3.23
N ARG A 261 24.69 14.14 -3.82
CA ARG A 261 25.01 15.45 -3.23
C ARG A 261 24.42 15.61 -1.82
N ALA A 262 23.22 15.08 -1.59
CA ALA A 262 22.59 15.12 -0.28
C ALA A 262 23.36 14.28 0.75
N LEU A 263 23.77 13.07 0.38
CA LEU A 263 24.54 12.19 1.28
C LEU A 263 25.93 12.78 1.58
N GLU A 264 26.60 13.36 0.60
CA GLU A 264 27.91 14.01 0.76
C GLU A 264 27.87 15.29 1.60
N SER A 265 26.70 15.91 1.77
CA SER A 265 26.51 17.09 2.62
C SER A 265 26.32 16.78 4.11
N LEU A 266 26.18 15.51 4.48
CA LEU A 266 26.01 15.10 5.87
C LEU A 266 27.30 15.21 6.68
N ASP A 267 27.18 15.57 7.95
CA ASP A 267 28.31 15.52 8.90
C ASP A 267 28.59 14.10 9.39
N PHE A 268 27.57 13.25 9.43
CA PHE A 268 27.67 11.86 9.91
C PHE A 268 26.57 10.97 9.32
N PHE A 269 26.97 9.85 8.73
CA PHE A 269 26.06 8.90 8.11
C PHE A 269 26.30 7.46 8.58
N VAL A 270 25.29 6.86 9.17
CA VAL A 270 25.25 5.44 9.56
C VAL A 270 24.30 4.68 8.65
N CYS A 271 24.76 3.56 8.10
CA CYS A 271 23.96 2.67 7.26
C CYS A 271 23.90 1.27 7.89
N GLU A 272 22.71 0.78 8.18
CA GLU A 272 22.48 -0.63 8.55
C GLU A 272 21.89 -1.37 7.34
N GLU A 273 22.63 -2.37 6.83
CA GLU A 273 22.29 -3.00 5.56
C GLU A 273 22.75 -4.47 5.50
N LEU A 274 22.14 -5.27 4.61
CA LEU A 274 22.47 -6.66 4.35
C LEU A 274 23.63 -6.81 3.35
N PHE A 275 23.74 -5.85 2.43
CA PHE A 275 24.73 -5.84 1.35
C PHE A 275 25.50 -4.53 1.35
N MET A 276 26.70 -4.55 0.77
CA MET A 276 27.39 -3.31 0.43
C MET A 276 26.68 -2.68 -0.75
N THR A 277 25.68 -1.82 -0.48
CA THR A 277 24.87 -1.13 -1.47
C THR A 277 25.61 0.06 -2.05
N GLU A 278 25.08 0.69 -3.13
CA GLU A 278 25.66 1.90 -3.67
C GLU A 278 25.61 3.04 -2.64
N THR A 279 24.52 3.13 -1.89
CA THR A 279 24.33 4.10 -0.81
C THR A 279 25.30 3.88 0.36
N ALA A 280 25.53 2.63 0.75
CA ALA A 280 26.43 2.28 1.84
C ALA A 280 27.88 2.76 1.63
N LYS A 281 28.29 3.01 0.38
CA LYS A 281 29.62 3.54 0.05
C LYS A 281 29.88 4.97 0.55
N TYR A 282 28.81 5.71 0.86
CA TYR A 282 28.87 7.08 1.39
C TYR A 282 28.80 7.13 2.91
N ALA A 283 28.58 5.99 3.58
CA ALA A 283 28.41 5.94 5.04
C ALA A 283 29.76 6.01 5.78
N ASP A 284 29.79 6.74 6.88
CA ASP A 284 30.92 6.76 7.83
C ASP A 284 30.99 5.46 8.64
N VAL A 285 29.81 4.88 8.95
CA VAL A 285 29.70 3.64 9.70
C VAL A 285 28.70 2.71 9.02
N ILE A 286 29.10 1.44 8.83
CA ILE A 286 28.24 0.39 8.30
C ILE A 286 27.99 -0.64 9.38
N LEU A 287 26.71 -0.92 9.67
CA LEU A 287 26.28 -1.95 10.59
C LEU A 287 25.69 -3.12 9.79
N PRO A 288 26.25 -4.34 9.93
CA PRO A 288 25.68 -5.49 9.24
C PRO A 288 24.40 -5.97 9.94
N GLY A 289 23.27 -5.85 9.24
CA GLY A 289 21.96 -6.30 9.68
C GLY A 289 21.73 -7.79 9.44
N ARG A 290 20.60 -8.31 9.95
CA ARG A 290 20.13 -9.68 9.70
C ARG A 290 18.92 -9.69 8.78
N SER A 291 18.89 -10.65 7.86
CA SER A 291 17.73 -10.91 7.01
C SER A 291 16.54 -11.47 7.80
N TYR A 292 15.36 -11.47 7.19
CA TYR A 292 14.16 -12.03 7.81
C TYR A 292 14.28 -13.54 8.16
N ALA A 293 15.11 -14.29 7.45
CA ALA A 293 15.33 -15.71 7.73
C ALA A 293 16.23 -15.95 8.97
N GLU A 294 16.92 -14.93 9.44
CA GLU A 294 17.91 -14.97 10.52
C GLU A 294 17.38 -14.38 11.84
N LYS A 295 16.14 -13.92 11.83
CA LYS A 295 15.44 -13.31 12.98
C LYS A 295 14.00 -13.79 13.07
N GLU A 296 13.31 -13.45 14.15
CA GLU A 296 11.89 -13.75 14.32
C GLU A 296 11.08 -12.49 14.56
N GLY A 297 9.78 -12.56 14.28
CA GLY A 297 8.85 -11.46 14.45
C GLY A 297 7.53 -11.73 13.78
N THR A 298 6.98 -10.70 13.15
CA THR A 298 5.73 -10.79 12.38
C THR A 298 5.86 -10.05 11.06
N PHE A 299 5.15 -10.55 10.05
CA PHE A 299 4.87 -9.83 8.82
C PHE A 299 3.36 -9.60 8.71
N THR A 300 2.98 -8.44 8.18
CA THR A 300 1.60 -8.16 7.81
C THR A 300 1.49 -8.11 6.29
N ASN A 301 0.66 -8.98 5.71
CA ASN A 301 0.46 -9.05 4.28
C ASN A 301 -0.56 -8.00 3.78
N THR A 302 -0.76 -7.94 2.45
CA THR A 302 -1.64 -6.96 1.81
C THR A 302 -3.10 -7.00 2.28
N GLU A 303 -3.59 -8.17 2.75
CA GLU A 303 -4.94 -8.29 3.32
C GLU A 303 -5.02 -7.97 4.82
N ARG A 304 -4.01 -7.27 5.38
CA ARG A 304 -3.94 -6.90 6.81
C ARG A 304 -3.76 -8.10 7.75
N ARG A 305 -3.25 -9.21 7.24
CA ARG A 305 -3.04 -10.42 8.00
C ARG A 305 -1.66 -10.45 8.63
N VAL A 306 -1.60 -10.41 9.95
CA VAL A 306 -0.39 -10.53 10.77
C VAL A 306 -0.04 -12.01 10.91
N GLN A 307 1.18 -12.36 10.52
CA GLN A 307 1.66 -13.74 10.48
C GLN A 307 3.02 -13.86 11.17
N ARG A 308 3.30 -15.00 11.81
CA ARG A 308 4.58 -15.25 12.45
C ARG A 308 5.68 -15.49 11.42
N VAL A 309 6.81 -14.83 11.64
CA VAL A 309 8.09 -15.13 11.00
C VAL A 309 8.97 -15.80 12.04
N ARG A 310 9.53 -16.96 11.70
CA ARG A 310 10.41 -17.74 12.59
C ARG A 310 11.80 -17.80 12.01
N LYS A 311 12.79 -17.67 12.86
CA LYS A 311 14.19 -17.82 12.48
C LYS A 311 14.40 -19.21 11.85
N ALA A 312 14.93 -19.23 10.64
CA ALA A 312 15.22 -20.45 9.88
C ALA A 312 16.72 -20.80 9.86
N VAL A 313 17.59 -19.79 9.82
CA VAL A 313 19.05 -19.94 9.75
C VAL A 313 19.75 -19.00 10.73
N ASN A 314 21.03 -19.24 11.00
CA ASN A 314 21.86 -18.31 11.75
C ASN A 314 22.38 -17.21 10.81
N GLY A 315 22.40 -15.98 11.30
CA GLY A 315 23.02 -14.86 10.59
C GLY A 315 24.55 -14.98 10.53
N PRO A 316 25.19 -14.23 9.62
CA PRO A 316 26.63 -14.13 9.53
C PRO A 316 27.26 -13.66 10.85
N ALA A 317 28.52 -14.06 11.09
CA ALA A 317 29.26 -13.57 12.24
C ALA A 317 29.38 -12.04 12.20
N GLY A 318 29.08 -11.39 13.33
CA GLY A 318 29.10 -9.92 13.47
C GLY A 318 27.80 -9.23 13.10
N ALA A 319 26.87 -9.85 12.37
CA ALA A 319 25.54 -9.29 12.14
C ALA A 319 24.68 -9.36 13.41
N ARG A 320 24.07 -8.24 13.78
CA ARG A 320 23.24 -8.11 14.97
C ARG A 320 21.75 -8.04 14.61
N LEU A 321 20.89 -8.32 15.58
CA LEU A 321 19.46 -8.05 15.44
C LEU A 321 19.21 -6.54 15.47
N ASP A 322 18.30 -6.04 14.62
CA ASP A 322 17.93 -4.63 14.57
C ASP A 322 17.50 -4.13 15.95
N THR A 323 16.74 -4.94 16.70
CA THR A 323 16.31 -4.62 18.08
C THR A 323 17.47 -4.48 19.06
N GLU A 324 18.56 -5.23 18.88
CA GLU A 324 19.78 -5.11 19.69
C GLU A 324 20.55 -3.82 19.32
N VAL A 325 20.62 -3.49 18.02
CA VAL A 325 21.29 -2.29 17.52
C VAL A 325 20.56 -1.04 18.02
N PHE A 326 19.26 -0.97 17.82
CA PHE A 326 18.47 0.18 18.27
C PHE A 326 18.49 0.36 19.80
N ALA A 327 18.32 -0.72 20.56
CA ALA A 327 18.38 -0.64 22.02
C ALA A 327 19.77 -0.18 22.52
N ASP A 328 20.86 -0.60 21.86
CA ASP A 328 22.22 -0.17 22.20
C ASP A 328 22.45 1.32 21.88
N ILE A 329 21.96 1.80 20.73
CA ILE A 329 22.01 3.22 20.36
C ILE A 329 21.20 4.05 21.36
N MET A 330 19.96 3.64 21.68
CA MET A 330 19.10 4.34 22.63
C MET A 330 19.78 4.50 24.01
N ARG A 331 20.36 3.42 24.56
CA ARG A 331 21.11 3.46 25.82
C ARG A 331 22.29 4.43 25.77
N ARG A 332 23.04 4.42 24.66
CA ARG A 332 24.19 5.34 24.47
C ARG A 332 23.75 6.80 24.33
N MET A 333 22.53 7.04 23.87
CA MET A 333 21.91 8.37 23.80
C MET A 333 21.23 8.78 25.12
N GLY A 334 21.31 7.97 26.17
CA GLY A 334 20.79 8.28 27.51
C GLY A 334 19.37 7.79 27.78
N TYR A 335 18.76 7.02 26.89
CA TYR A 335 17.48 6.37 27.12
C TYR A 335 17.71 4.89 27.49
N ASP A 336 17.36 4.51 28.71
CA ASP A 336 17.62 3.15 29.25
C ASP A 336 16.62 2.12 28.68
N GLN A 337 16.78 1.81 27.39
CA GLN A 337 15.96 0.84 26.68
C GLN A 337 16.51 -0.58 26.88
N PRO A 338 15.75 -1.51 27.46
CA PRO A 338 16.13 -2.93 27.47
C PRO A 338 16.07 -3.52 26.05
N THR A 339 16.87 -4.55 25.81
CA THR A 339 16.74 -5.31 24.57
C THR A 339 15.51 -6.22 24.69
N LEU A 340 14.45 -5.89 23.98
CA LEU A 340 13.19 -6.62 24.00
C LEU A 340 13.16 -7.70 22.90
N THR A 341 12.50 -8.81 23.19
CA THR A 341 12.17 -9.84 22.20
C THR A 341 11.03 -9.36 21.30
N GLY A 342 10.88 -9.93 20.10
CA GLY A 342 9.76 -9.64 19.21
C GLY A 342 8.39 -9.86 19.86
N ALA A 343 8.28 -10.81 20.80
CA ALA A 343 7.04 -11.03 21.57
C ALA A 343 6.73 -9.85 22.50
N GLN A 344 7.72 -9.39 23.28
CA GLN A 344 7.57 -8.26 24.18
C GLN A 344 7.26 -6.95 23.42
N LEU A 345 7.90 -6.73 22.26
CA LEU A 345 7.59 -5.59 21.39
C LEU A 345 6.16 -5.67 20.85
N MET A 346 5.67 -6.85 20.45
CA MET A 346 4.30 -7.01 20.00
C MET A 346 3.29 -6.80 21.14
N ASP A 347 3.62 -7.21 22.37
CA ASP A 347 2.76 -6.97 23.53
C ASP A 347 2.67 -5.46 23.86
N GLU A 348 3.77 -4.70 23.72
CA GLU A 348 3.76 -3.24 23.83
C GLU A 348 2.92 -2.60 22.72
N VAL A 349 3.12 -3.01 21.45
CA VAL A 349 2.28 -2.55 20.33
C VAL A 349 0.81 -2.81 20.61
N ALA A 350 0.45 -4.00 21.06
CA ALA A 350 -0.94 -4.37 21.38
C ALA A 350 -1.54 -3.49 22.48
N SER A 351 -0.75 -3.11 23.48
CA SER A 351 -1.19 -2.25 24.59
C SER A 351 -1.48 -0.81 24.15
N LEU A 352 -0.76 -0.31 23.15
CA LEU A 352 -0.84 1.07 22.66
C LEU A 352 -1.69 1.22 21.38
N THR A 353 -2.06 0.12 20.73
CA THR A 353 -2.68 0.15 19.41
C THR A 353 -4.01 -0.63 19.41
N PRO A 354 -5.16 0.05 19.52
CA PRO A 354 -6.46 -0.61 19.66
C PRO A 354 -6.76 -1.63 18.56
N SER A 355 -6.32 -1.37 17.32
CA SER A 355 -6.51 -2.31 16.19
C SER A 355 -5.67 -3.59 16.31
N TYR A 356 -4.65 -3.60 17.17
CA TYR A 356 -3.74 -4.73 17.43
C TYR A 356 -3.93 -5.35 18.82
N ALA A 357 -4.85 -4.85 19.64
CA ALA A 357 -5.00 -5.24 21.04
C ALA A 357 -5.23 -6.75 21.29
N GLY A 358 -5.71 -7.45 20.29
CA GLY A 358 -5.87 -8.91 20.32
C GLY A 358 -4.74 -9.70 19.64
N ILE A 359 -3.64 -9.08 19.26
CA ILE A 359 -2.55 -9.75 18.53
C ILE A 359 -1.34 -9.90 19.44
N SER A 360 -0.90 -11.15 19.65
CA SER A 360 0.32 -11.49 20.36
C SER A 360 1.03 -12.67 19.71
N HIS A 361 2.32 -12.84 19.95
CA HIS A 361 3.05 -14.01 19.45
C HIS A 361 2.43 -15.31 19.96
N ALA A 362 2.08 -15.37 21.25
CA ALA A 362 1.42 -16.53 21.84
C ALA A 362 0.13 -16.92 21.12
N ARG A 363 -0.69 -15.92 20.79
CA ARG A 363 -1.92 -16.17 20.05
C ARG A 363 -1.69 -16.59 18.60
N LEU A 364 -0.74 -15.96 17.92
CA LEU A 364 -0.37 -16.34 16.54
C LEU A 364 0.25 -17.75 16.47
N ASP A 365 0.86 -18.23 17.54
CA ASP A 365 1.44 -19.58 17.66
C ASP A 365 0.43 -20.61 18.17
N SER A 366 -0.75 -20.20 18.65
CA SER A 366 -1.81 -21.12 19.13
C SER A 366 -2.35 -21.98 17.99
N ALA A 367 -2.79 -23.22 18.32
CA ALA A 367 -3.33 -24.15 17.34
C ALA A 367 -4.53 -23.62 16.53
N ALA A 368 -5.28 -22.67 17.10
CA ALA A 368 -6.44 -22.05 16.45
C ALA A 368 -6.07 -21.13 15.27
N VAL A 369 -4.88 -20.49 15.29
CA VAL A 369 -4.48 -19.50 14.30
C VAL A 369 -3.11 -19.76 13.66
N ALA A 370 -2.38 -20.76 14.15
CA ALA A 370 -1.06 -21.11 13.61
C ALA A 370 -1.13 -21.39 12.10
N GLY A 371 -0.26 -20.72 11.34
CA GLY A 371 -0.22 -20.82 9.89
C GLY A 371 -1.31 -20.00 9.15
N GLN A 372 -2.36 -19.53 9.84
CA GLN A 372 -3.40 -18.69 9.25
C GLN A 372 -3.16 -17.20 9.50
N GLY A 373 -2.67 -16.82 10.71
CA GLY A 373 -2.51 -15.45 11.14
C GLY A 373 -3.83 -14.76 11.50
N LEU A 374 -3.76 -13.49 11.92
CA LEU A 374 -4.90 -12.68 12.34
C LEU A 374 -4.99 -11.40 11.51
N GLN A 375 -6.17 -11.11 10.97
CA GLN A 375 -6.40 -9.85 10.26
C GLN A 375 -6.82 -8.74 11.22
N TRP A 376 -6.07 -7.63 11.24
CA TRP A 376 -6.49 -6.47 12.00
C TRP A 376 -7.61 -5.67 11.26
N PRO A 377 -8.47 -4.90 11.95
CA PRO A 377 -8.56 -4.72 13.40
C PRO A 377 -8.85 -6.01 14.15
N CYS A 378 -8.08 -6.22 15.24
CA CYS A 378 -8.27 -7.33 16.17
C CYS A 378 -8.22 -6.74 17.58
N THR A 379 -9.39 -6.36 18.12
CA THR A 379 -9.54 -5.43 19.24
C THR A 379 -9.50 -6.06 20.63
N GLY A 380 -9.27 -7.37 20.70
CA GLY A 380 -9.17 -8.08 21.97
C GLY A 380 -8.76 -9.54 21.80
N PRO A 381 -8.41 -10.23 22.90
CA PRO A 381 -7.84 -11.59 22.86
C PRO A 381 -8.79 -12.62 22.23
N ASP A 382 -10.10 -12.43 22.34
CA ASP A 382 -11.12 -13.36 21.80
C ASP A 382 -11.65 -12.90 20.42
N HIS A 383 -11.24 -11.73 19.93
CA HIS A 383 -11.71 -11.19 18.65
C HIS A 383 -11.13 -12.01 17.48
N PRO A 384 -11.95 -12.55 16.55
CA PRO A 384 -11.48 -13.46 15.50
C PRO A 384 -10.61 -12.80 14.41
N GLY A 385 -10.39 -11.49 14.49
CA GLY A 385 -9.88 -10.67 13.40
C GLY A 385 -10.99 -10.15 12.49
N THR A 386 -10.66 -9.20 11.61
CA THR A 386 -11.63 -8.53 10.74
C THR A 386 -11.35 -8.89 9.27
N ARG A 387 -12.12 -9.82 8.73
CA ARG A 387 -11.99 -10.24 7.32
C ARG A 387 -12.48 -9.17 6.35
N ILE A 388 -13.59 -8.50 6.68
CA ILE A 388 -14.24 -7.46 5.88
C ILE A 388 -14.26 -6.18 6.70
N MET A 389 -13.68 -5.11 6.18
CA MET A 389 -13.76 -3.79 6.80
C MET A 389 -15.04 -3.06 6.42
N HIS A 390 -15.45 -2.13 7.27
CA HIS A 390 -16.59 -1.25 7.04
C HIS A 390 -17.95 -1.99 6.96
N GLU A 391 -18.03 -3.20 7.49
CA GLU A 391 -19.28 -3.91 7.64
C GLU A 391 -20.20 -3.10 8.58
N GLY A 392 -21.39 -2.78 8.12
CA GLY A 392 -22.37 -1.95 8.85
C GLY A 392 -22.08 -0.47 8.88
N LYS A 393 -20.85 0.00 9.19
CA LYS A 393 -20.49 1.42 9.27
C LYS A 393 -19.04 1.70 8.91
N PHE A 394 -18.75 2.93 8.51
CA PHE A 394 -17.37 3.43 8.38
C PHE A 394 -16.85 3.93 9.75
N SER A 395 -15.52 3.88 9.94
CA SER A 395 -14.89 4.34 11.18
C SER A 395 -15.13 5.84 11.45
N ARG A 396 -15.28 6.65 10.40
CA ARG A 396 -15.63 8.09 10.51
C ARG A 396 -17.13 8.37 10.60
N GLY A 397 -17.98 7.35 10.57
CA GLY A 397 -19.44 7.45 10.51
C GLY A 397 -19.97 7.21 9.10
N LEU A 398 -20.00 8.21 8.23
CA LEU A 398 -20.40 8.10 6.82
C LEU A 398 -19.17 8.03 5.90
N GLY A 399 -19.31 7.38 4.76
CA GLY A 399 -18.34 7.41 3.69
C GLY A 399 -18.41 8.74 2.94
N GLY A 400 -17.28 9.46 2.84
CA GLY A 400 -17.23 10.73 2.11
C GLY A 400 -16.74 10.54 0.69
N TYR A 401 -17.38 11.22 -0.27
CA TYR A 401 -16.88 11.31 -1.64
C TYR A 401 -15.79 12.37 -1.77
N SER A 402 -14.84 12.12 -2.68
CA SER A 402 -13.76 13.04 -3.01
C SER A 402 -13.99 13.65 -4.39
N LEU A 403 -13.88 14.97 -4.51
CA LEU A 403 -14.05 15.68 -5.79
C LEU A 403 -12.73 15.62 -6.60
N ALA A 404 -12.31 14.41 -6.96
CA ALA A 404 -11.07 14.16 -7.70
C ALA A 404 -11.27 14.47 -9.19
N GLN A 405 -10.71 15.57 -9.67
CA GLN A 405 -10.76 15.97 -11.06
C GLN A 405 -9.54 15.48 -11.83
N TYR A 406 -9.76 15.04 -13.07
CA TYR A 406 -8.67 14.67 -13.96
C TYR A 406 -7.79 15.86 -14.31
N ARG A 407 -6.49 15.64 -14.23
CA ARG A 407 -5.45 16.53 -14.74
C ARG A 407 -4.46 15.68 -15.54
N PRO A 408 -4.01 16.14 -16.73
CA PRO A 408 -2.98 15.42 -17.46
C PRO A 408 -1.68 15.36 -16.65
N SER A 409 -0.86 14.35 -16.89
CA SER A 409 0.52 14.32 -16.37
C SER A 409 1.28 15.57 -16.81
N ALA A 410 2.23 16.03 -15.98
CA ALA A 410 3.12 17.13 -16.34
C ALA A 410 3.99 16.78 -17.55
N GLU A 411 4.43 15.53 -17.66
CA GLU A 411 5.10 14.96 -18.82
C GLU A 411 4.09 14.48 -19.85
N GLN A 412 4.07 15.09 -21.02
CA GLN A 412 3.23 14.70 -22.16
C GLN A 412 4.13 14.44 -23.36
N PRO A 413 3.76 13.52 -24.28
CA PRO A 413 4.47 13.37 -25.53
C PRO A 413 4.44 14.67 -26.35
N ASP A 414 5.56 15.00 -26.98
CA ASP A 414 5.73 16.11 -27.90
C ASP A 414 6.48 15.66 -29.18
N GLU A 415 6.85 16.61 -30.05
CA GLU A 415 7.54 16.30 -31.30
C GLU A 415 8.96 15.76 -31.07
N GLU A 416 9.64 16.18 -29.99
CA GLU A 416 10.99 15.72 -29.65
C GLU A 416 10.95 14.37 -28.91
N PHE A 417 9.96 14.18 -28.01
CA PHE A 417 9.75 12.98 -27.21
C PHE A 417 8.36 12.38 -27.45
N PRO A 418 8.11 11.70 -28.57
CA PRO A 418 6.78 11.25 -28.96
C PRO A 418 6.30 9.98 -28.25
N LEU A 419 7.12 9.35 -27.41
CA LEU A 419 6.83 8.10 -26.73
C LEU A 419 6.60 8.30 -25.24
N ILE A 420 5.63 7.56 -24.69
CA ILE A 420 5.42 7.46 -23.23
C ILE A 420 6.19 6.24 -22.73
N MET A 421 7.14 6.47 -21.83
CA MET A 421 7.82 5.38 -21.12
C MET A 421 6.94 4.86 -20.00
N MET A 422 6.82 3.54 -19.90
CA MET A 422 6.17 2.86 -18.79
C MET A 422 7.12 1.86 -18.14
N THR A 423 7.08 1.76 -16.83
CA THR A 423 7.77 0.71 -16.08
C THR A 423 6.81 -0.44 -15.75
N GLY A 424 7.36 -1.58 -15.39
CA GLY A 424 6.56 -2.75 -14.99
C GLY A 424 7.38 -3.72 -14.18
N ARG A 425 6.70 -4.58 -13.45
CA ARG A 425 7.32 -5.64 -12.66
C ARG A 425 7.79 -6.79 -13.54
N VAL A 426 8.87 -7.42 -13.09
CA VAL A 426 9.40 -8.68 -13.61
C VAL A 426 9.43 -9.68 -12.44
N LEU A 427 8.85 -10.86 -12.62
CA LEU A 427 8.63 -11.84 -11.54
C LEU A 427 9.91 -12.21 -10.78
N ALA A 428 11.04 -12.32 -11.47
CA ALA A 428 12.31 -12.71 -10.89
C ALA A 428 13.04 -11.58 -10.13
N GLN A 429 12.57 -10.32 -10.26
CA GLN A 429 13.25 -9.17 -9.68
C GLN A 429 12.40 -8.46 -8.63
N TYR A 430 13.01 -8.15 -7.49
CA TYR A 430 12.35 -7.44 -6.40
C TYR A 430 12.60 -5.93 -6.50
N ASN A 431 11.54 -5.16 -6.73
CA ASN A 431 11.58 -3.69 -6.88
C ASN A 431 12.66 -3.21 -7.87
N ALA A 432 13.56 -2.30 -7.43
CA ALA A 432 14.67 -1.77 -8.20
C ALA A 432 15.91 -2.69 -8.23
N GLN A 433 15.75 -3.96 -7.86
CA GLN A 433 16.82 -4.97 -7.85
C GLN A 433 17.96 -4.70 -6.84
N ALA A 434 17.72 -3.90 -5.81
CA ALA A 434 18.76 -3.58 -4.82
C ALA A 434 19.34 -4.84 -4.14
N MET A 435 18.54 -5.89 -3.95
CA MET A 435 18.95 -7.20 -3.44
C MET A 435 19.05 -8.27 -4.53
N THR A 436 17.99 -8.46 -5.32
CA THR A 436 17.95 -9.54 -6.33
C THR A 436 18.97 -9.34 -7.43
N GLY A 437 19.31 -8.12 -7.82
CA GLY A 437 20.39 -7.81 -8.74
C GLY A 437 21.80 -8.12 -8.21
N ARG A 438 21.94 -8.50 -6.94
CA ARG A 438 23.20 -8.95 -6.30
C ARG A 438 23.24 -10.48 -6.13
N THR A 439 22.18 -11.16 -6.56
CA THR A 439 22.04 -12.62 -6.42
C THR A 439 22.40 -13.29 -7.74
N GLU A 440 23.43 -14.13 -7.72
CA GLU A 440 23.83 -14.91 -8.87
C GLU A 440 22.67 -15.77 -9.39
N GLY A 441 22.45 -15.78 -10.70
CA GLY A 441 21.37 -16.53 -11.37
C GLY A 441 20.02 -15.82 -11.44
N LEU A 442 19.87 -14.63 -10.84
CA LEU A 442 18.69 -13.77 -11.03
C LEU A 442 18.97 -12.57 -11.97
N ASN A 443 20.18 -12.40 -12.42
CA ASN A 443 20.63 -11.37 -13.37
C ASN A 443 20.68 -11.91 -14.79
#